data_83d1dcd40c2db047fb07b852bce80941
#
_entry.id   83d1dcd40c2db047fb07b852bce80941
#
_cell.length_a   1.000
_cell.length_b   1.000
_cell.length_c   1.000
_cell.angle_alpha   90.00
_cell.angle_beta   90.00
_cell.angle_gamma   90.00
#
_symmetry.space_group_name_H-M   'P 1'
#
loop_
_entity.id
_entity.type
_entity.pdbx_description
1 polymer ?
#
loop_
_entity_poly.entity_id
_entity_poly.type
_entity_poly.pdbx_seq_one_letter_code
_entity_poly.pdbx_strand_id
1 'polypeptide(L)'
;MGIMSNKTSGQMTIEFVVAFPAMLAVAFAAINAALFFSDCASFDRVFRNAVCTYAASPAYEQGTSESCGLIQSQLEESLSRDNLQFQVSSSGVEGGMVTFSAQMRFEPTLFGKGQLSGAFGVSFPPLSHEERMSVSAYKPGLVF
;
A
#
# COMPACT_ATOMS: atom_id res chain seq x y z
N MET A 1 41.50 50.77 -9.33
CA MET A 1 40.20 50.71 -8.69
C MET A 1 39.53 49.41 -9.16
N GLY A 2 39.45 48.44 -8.26
CA GLY A 2 39.21 47.04 -8.59
C GLY A 2 37.81 46.78 -9.09
N ILE A 3 37.69 46.02 -10.17
CA ILE A 3 36.49 45.29 -10.54
C ILE A 3 36.61 43.91 -9.87
N MET A 4 36.27 43.86 -8.61
CA MET A 4 35.99 42.63 -7.90
C MET A 4 34.47 42.41 -7.92
N SER A 5 34.10 41.22 -8.22
CA SER A 5 32.80 40.68 -7.94
C SER A 5 31.81 40.57 -9.11
N ASN A 6 31.89 39.42 -9.77
CA ASN A 6 30.67 38.72 -10.27
C ASN A 6 30.89 37.23 -10.47
N LYS A 7 31.91 36.63 -9.86
CA LYS A 7 32.15 35.17 -9.94
C LYS A 7 31.26 34.36 -8.99
N THR A 8 30.81 34.96 -7.90
CA THR A 8 29.99 34.23 -6.89
C THR A 8 28.52 34.05 -7.29
N SER A 9 27.93 34.99 -8.04
CA SER A 9 26.53 34.88 -8.47
C SER A 9 26.30 33.75 -9.46
N GLY A 10 27.23 33.51 -10.39
CA GLY A 10 27.14 32.42 -11.36
C GLY A 10 27.32 31.03 -10.73
N GLN A 11 28.16 30.94 -9.71
CA GLN A 11 28.41 29.68 -9.00
C GLN A 11 27.21 29.25 -8.19
N MET A 12 26.56 30.15 -7.44
CA MET A 12 25.32 29.85 -6.71
C MET A 12 24.19 29.38 -7.63
N THR A 13 24.08 29.96 -8.82
CA THR A 13 23.05 29.57 -9.78
C THR A 13 23.28 28.13 -10.32
N ILE A 14 24.54 27.78 -10.61
CA ILE A 14 24.89 26.44 -11.08
C ILE A 14 24.66 25.40 -9.97
N GLU A 15 25.04 25.68 -8.73
CA GLU A 15 24.79 24.81 -7.58
C GLU A 15 23.30 24.58 -7.36
N PHE A 16 22.47 25.61 -7.48
CA PHE A 16 21.03 25.50 -7.37
C PHE A 16 20.41 24.64 -8.49
N VAL A 17 20.84 24.85 -9.74
CA VAL A 17 20.34 24.08 -10.90
C VAL A 17 20.62 22.59 -10.76
N VAL A 18 21.75 22.22 -10.15
CA VAL A 18 22.09 20.81 -9.91
C VAL A 18 21.38 20.26 -8.67
N ALA A 19 21.28 21.04 -7.59
CA ALA A 19 20.67 20.62 -6.34
C ALA A 19 19.14 20.50 -6.43
N PHE A 20 18.49 21.37 -7.20
CA PHE A 20 17.02 21.42 -7.29
C PHE A 20 16.37 20.13 -7.79
N PRO A 21 16.81 19.47 -8.89
CA PRO A 21 16.27 18.19 -9.31
C PRO A 21 16.45 17.08 -8.27
N ALA A 22 17.60 17.06 -7.58
CA ALA A 22 17.86 16.10 -6.51
C ALA A 22 16.88 16.30 -5.33
N MET A 23 16.64 17.54 -4.93
CA MET A 23 15.67 17.87 -3.88
C MET A 23 14.26 17.48 -4.29
N LEU A 24 13.87 17.68 -5.56
CA LEU A 24 12.56 17.24 -6.07
C LEU A 24 12.43 15.71 -6.02
N ALA A 25 13.44 14.96 -6.42
CA ALA A 25 13.42 13.51 -6.36
C ALA A 25 13.22 13.00 -4.91
N VAL A 26 13.93 13.60 -3.95
CA VAL A 26 13.76 13.29 -2.53
C VAL A 26 12.36 13.66 -2.03
N ALA A 27 11.82 14.79 -2.43
CA ALA A 27 10.47 15.22 -2.07
C ALA A 27 9.41 14.24 -2.61
N PHE A 28 9.53 13.81 -3.88
CA PHE A 28 8.63 12.80 -4.45
C PHE A 28 8.72 11.47 -3.73
N ALA A 29 9.92 11.00 -3.41
CA ALA A 29 10.11 9.78 -2.64
C ALA A 29 9.46 9.87 -1.25
N ALA A 30 9.64 10.99 -0.55
CA ALA A 30 9.06 11.22 0.77
C ALA A 30 7.53 11.27 0.74
N ILE A 31 6.93 11.93 -0.26
CA ILE A 31 5.48 11.99 -0.44
C ILE A 31 4.91 10.59 -0.71
N ASN A 32 5.50 9.84 -1.64
CA ASN A 32 5.04 8.48 -1.93
C ASN A 32 5.21 7.53 -0.74
N ALA A 33 6.28 7.67 0.04
CA ALA A 33 6.46 6.92 1.27
C ALA A 33 5.36 7.25 2.30
N ALA A 34 5.03 8.52 2.49
CA ALA A 34 3.95 8.93 3.40
C ALA A 34 2.59 8.40 2.94
N LEU A 35 2.29 8.46 1.64
CA LEU A 35 1.06 7.88 1.07
C LEU A 35 1.02 6.37 1.28
N PHE A 36 2.11 5.67 1.02
CA PHE A 36 2.21 4.23 1.25
C PHE A 36 1.92 3.85 2.71
N PHE A 37 2.53 4.53 3.69
CA PHE A 37 2.27 4.25 5.11
C PHE A 37 0.80 4.54 5.51
N SER A 38 0.21 5.59 4.96
CA SER A 38 -1.21 5.90 5.16
C SER A 38 -2.11 4.80 4.59
N ASP A 39 -1.77 4.30 3.40
CA ASP A 39 -2.52 3.24 2.73
C ASP A 39 -2.34 1.90 3.45
N CYS A 40 -1.14 1.58 3.99
CA CYS A 40 -0.93 0.41 4.84
C CYS A 40 -1.85 0.42 6.07
N ALA A 41 -1.91 1.53 6.79
CA ALA A 41 -2.75 1.64 7.98
C ALA A 41 -4.26 1.49 7.66
N SER A 42 -4.68 2.03 6.53
CA SER A 42 -6.07 1.88 6.05
C SER A 42 -6.36 0.45 5.61
N PHE A 43 -5.42 -0.17 4.90
CA PHE A 43 -5.50 -1.55 4.45
C PHE A 43 -5.63 -2.54 5.61
N ASP A 44 -4.75 -2.44 6.62
CA ASP A 44 -4.80 -3.31 7.80
C ASP A 44 -6.14 -3.22 8.53
N ARG A 45 -6.66 -2.02 8.65
CA ARG A 45 -7.97 -1.78 9.29
C ARG A 45 -9.12 -2.40 8.49
N VAL A 46 -9.16 -2.17 7.18
CA VAL A 46 -10.22 -2.69 6.30
C VAL A 46 -10.12 -4.21 6.22
N PHE A 47 -8.92 -4.76 6.06
CA PHE A 47 -8.69 -6.20 6.00
C PHE A 47 -9.16 -6.92 7.26
N ARG A 48 -8.76 -6.44 8.44
CA ARG A 48 -9.20 -7.02 9.72
C ARG A 48 -10.72 -6.98 9.89
N ASN A 49 -11.35 -5.86 9.54
CA ASN A 49 -12.81 -5.73 9.57
C ASN A 49 -13.48 -6.70 8.60
N ALA A 50 -12.96 -6.83 7.37
CA ALA A 50 -13.49 -7.74 6.36
C ALA A 50 -13.37 -9.21 6.80
N VAL A 51 -12.21 -9.61 7.35
CA VAL A 51 -12.01 -10.97 7.88
C VAL A 51 -12.97 -11.24 9.04
N CYS A 52 -13.15 -10.32 9.97
CA CYS A 52 -14.11 -10.48 11.06
C CYS A 52 -15.55 -10.62 10.55
N THR A 53 -15.90 -9.91 9.49
CA THR A 53 -17.27 -9.94 8.93
C THR A 53 -17.54 -11.19 8.11
N TYR A 54 -16.61 -11.54 7.20
CA TYR A 54 -16.88 -12.57 6.17
C TYR A 54 -16.26 -13.94 6.49
N ALA A 55 -15.22 -13.98 7.32
CA ALA A 55 -14.52 -15.22 7.63
C ALA A 55 -14.78 -15.72 9.06
N ALA A 56 -14.81 -14.85 10.07
CA ALA A 56 -15.10 -15.24 11.44
C ALA A 56 -16.58 -15.60 11.66
N SER A 57 -17.48 -14.98 10.87
CA SER A 57 -18.93 -15.25 10.92
C SER A 57 -19.47 -15.53 9.51
N PRO A 58 -19.02 -16.62 8.84
CA PRO A 58 -19.45 -16.91 7.49
C PRO A 58 -20.93 -17.25 7.42
N ALA A 59 -21.55 -16.96 6.28
CA ALA A 59 -22.91 -17.38 6.01
C ALA A 59 -23.00 -18.92 5.91
N TYR A 60 -24.22 -19.46 5.97
CA TYR A 60 -24.43 -20.88 5.82
C TYR A 60 -23.92 -21.37 4.45
N GLU A 61 -23.14 -22.47 4.45
CA GLU A 61 -22.48 -23.04 3.26
C GLU A 61 -21.38 -22.17 2.61
N GLN A 62 -20.98 -21.05 3.20
CA GLN A 62 -19.91 -20.21 2.67
C GLN A 62 -18.54 -20.88 2.86
N GLY A 63 -17.82 -21.12 1.75
CA GLY A 63 -16.48 -21.68 1.75
C GLY A 63 -15.39 -20.62 1.96
N THR A 64 -14.15 -21.09 2.23
CA THR A 64 -12.98 -20.21 2.40
C THR A 64 -12.66 -19.40 1.13
N SER A 65 -12.85 -19.99 -0.04
CA SER A 65 -12.65 -19.32 -1.34
C SER A 65 -13.63 -18.17 -1.55
N GLU A 66 -14.88 -18.38 -1.17
CA GLU A 66 -15.93 -17.36 -1.25
C GLU A 66 -15.64 -16.22 -0.26
N SER A 67 -15.21 -16.56 0.95
CA SER A 67 -14.76 -15.57 1.94
C SER A 67 -13.59 -14.74 1.42
N CYS A 68 -12.61 -15.34 0.73
CA CYS A 68 -11.51 -14.59 0.09
C CYS A 68 -12.03 -13.60 -0.96
N GLY A 69 -12.99 -14.02 -1.79
CA GLY A 69 -13.60 -13.15 -2.81
C GLY A 69 -14.34 -11.95 -2.20
N LEU A 70 -15.09 -12.16 -1.12
CA LEU A 70 -15.79 -11.10 -0.40
C LEU A 70 -14.82 -10.13 0.29
N ILE A 71 -13.76 -10.64 0.92
CA ILE A 71 -12.71 -9.82 1.54
C ILE A 71 -12.01 -8.99 0.48
N GLN A 72 -11.66 -9.57 -0.67
CA GLN A 72 -11.01 -8.84 -1.77
C GLN A 72 -11.92 -7.74 -2.31
N SER A 73 -13.19 -8.04 -2.58
CA SER A 73 -14.17 -7.05 -3.04
C SER A 73 -14.32 -5.88 -2.05
N GLN A 74 -14.31 -6.17 -0.75
CA GLN A 74 -14.39 -5.15 0.29
C GLN A 74 -13.16 -4.25 0.31
N LEU A 75 -11.96 -4.81 0.09
CA LEU A 75 -10.72 -4.04 -0.02
C LEU A 75 -10.74 -3.12 -1.23
N GLU A 76 -11.12 -3.66 -2.40
CA GLU A 76 -11.23 -2.92 -3.66
C GLU A 76 -12.25 -1.78 -3.58
N GLU A 77 -13.40 -2.01 -2.95
CA GLU A 77 -14.43 -1.00 -2.76
C GLU A 77 -14.01 0.10 -1.77
N SER A 78 -13.41 -0.31 -0.64
CA SER A 78 -13.04 0.63 0.43
C SER A 78 -11.80 1.46 0.12
N LEU A 79 -10.87 0.90 -0.67
CA LEU A 79 -9.58 1.50 -1.02
C LEU A 79 -9.47 1.71 -2.55
N SER A 80 -10.54 2.19 -3.16
CA SER A 80 -10.65 2.41 -4.61
C SER A 80 -9.68 3.46 -5.11
N ARG A 81 -8.46 3.03 -5.47
CA ARG A 81 -7.41 3.85 -6.10
C ARG A 81 -6.73 3.07 -7.21
N ASP A 82 -6.46 3.72 -8.33
CA ASP A 82 -5.86 3.10 -9.52
C ASP A 82 -4.44 2.58 -9.31
N ASN A 83 -3.73 3.09 -8.30
CA ASN A 83 -2.36 2.72 -7.98
C ASN A 83 -2.24 1.62 -6.90
N LEU A 84 -3.35 1.06 -6.45
CA LEU A 84 -3.39 -0.03 -5.48
C LEU A 84 -3.91 -1.31 -6.14
N GLN A 85 -3.25 -2.42 -5.85
CA GLN A 85 -3.68 -3.75 -6.24
C GLN A 85 -3.74 -4.64 -5.00
N PHE A 86 -4.78 -5.47 -4.92
CA PHE A 86 -5.01 -6.35 -3.78
C PHE A 86 -5.05 -7.79 -4.22
N GLN A 87 -4.47 -8.67 -3.40
CA GLN A 87 -4.56 -10.11 -3.57
C GLN A 87 -4.84 -10.74 -2.22
N VAL A 88 -5.92 -11.50 -2.13
CA VAL A 88 -6.33 -12.22 -0.92
C VAL A 88 -6.20 -13.71 -1.15
N SER A 89 -5.63 -14.40 -0.17
CA SER A 89 -5.49 -15.85 -0.16
C SER A 89 -5.79 -16.41 1.22
N SER A 90 -6.12 -17.69 1.28
CA SER A 90 -6.32 -18.41 2.55
C SER A 90 -5.43 -19.64 2.59
N SER A 91 -4.90 -19.96 3.77
CA SER A 91 -4.29 -21.26 4.03
C SER A 91 -5.39 -22.33 4.24
N GLY A 92 -5.01 -23.60 4.07
CA GLY A 92 -5.85 -24.70 4.52
C GLY A 92 -6.10 -24.68 6.04
N VAL A 93 -7.01 -25.52 6.49
CA VAL A 93 -7.31 -25.67 7.93
C VAL A 93 -6.14 -26.38 8.61
N GLU A 94 -5.44 -25.69 9.49
CA GLU A 94 -4.39 -26.23 10.34
C GLU A 94 -4.76 -26.01 11.81
N GLY A 95 -4.83 -27.10 12.58
CA GLY A 95 -5.17 -27.03 14.01
C GLY A 95 -6.53 -26.40 14.31
N GLY A 96 -7.49 -26.48 13.39
CA GLY A 96 -8.79 -25.86 13.53
C GLY A 96 -8.82 -24.35 13.25
N MET A 97 -7.74 -23.81 12.70
CA MET A 97 -7.64 -22.41 12.30
C MET A 97 -7.44 -22.30 10.79
N VAL A 98 -7.98 -21.25 10.20
CA VAL A 98 -7.71 -20.81 8.81
C VAL A 98 -7.05 -19.48 8.88
N THR A 99 -5.93 -19.31 8.15
CA THR A 99 -5.23 -18.05 8.06
C THR A 99 -5.55 -17.40 6.72
N PHE A 100 -6.09 -16.18 6.78
CA PHE A 100 -6.27 -15.32 5.63
C PHE A 100 -5.06 -14.39 5.54
N SER A 101 -4.49 -14.27 4.36
CA SER A 101 -3.43 -13.30 4.05
C SER A 101 -3.86 -12.42 2.89
N ALA A 102 -3.67 -11.14 3.06
CA ALA A 102 -3.89 -10.16 2.02
C ALA A 102 -2.61 -9.40 1.72
N GLN A 103 -2.32 -9.22 0.46
CA GLN A 103 -1.19 -8.43 -0.02
C GLN A 103 -1.72 -7.22 -0.76
N MET A 104 -1.21 -6.05 -0.39
CA MET A 104 -1.39 -4.79 -1.08
C MET A 104 -0.12 -4.44 -1.85
N ARG A 105 -0.25 -4.12 -3.12
CA ARG A 105 0.81 -3.58 -3.97
C ARG A 105 0.51 -2.12 -4.26
N PHE A 106 1.42 -1.26 -3.85
CA PHE A 106 1.36 0.18 -4.08
C PHE A 106 2.32 0.57 -5.21
N GLU A 107 1.80 1.22 -6.23
CA GLU A 107 2.59 1.80 -7.30
C GLU A 107 2.78 3.30 -7.05
N PRO A 108 4.03 3.79 -6.98
CA PRO A 108 4.29 5.22 -6.78
C PRO A 108 3.62 6.07 -7.86
N THR A 109 3.11 7.23 -7.48
CA THR A 109 2.38 8.14 -8.37
C THR A 109 2.99 9.53 -8.36
N LEU A 110 2.74 10.29 -9.42
CA LEU A 110 3.03 11.72 -9.47
C LEU A 110 1.79 12.48 -8.97
N PHE A 111 1.87 13.01 -7.74
CA PHE A 111 0.75 13.73 -7.09
C PHE A 111 -0.58 12.97 -7.08
N GLY A 112 -0.53 11.66 -6.87
CA GLY A 112 -1.73 10.80 -6.79
C GLY A 112 -2.33 10.43 -8.15
N LYS A 113 -1.67 10.75 -9.27
CA LYS A 113 -2.12 10.41 -10.63
C LYS A 113 -1.01 9.75 -11.44
N GLY A 114 -1.39 8.78 -12.26
CA GLY A 114 -0.47 8.03 -13.12
C GLY A 114 0.50 7.15 -12.32
N GLN A 115 1.35 6.42 -13.03
CA GLN A 115 2.40 5.58 -12.44
C GLN A 115 3.75 6.27 -12.59
N LEU A 116 4.50 6.41 -11.51
CA LEU A 116 5.82 7.00 -11.50
C LEU A 116 6.87 5.90 -11.31
N SER A 117 7.43 5.40 -12.40
CA SER A 117 8.50 4.40 -12.35
C SER A 117 9.87 4.98 -11.98
N GLY A 118 10.04 6.29 -12.08
CA GLY A 118 11.26 6.99 -11.72
C GLY A 118 11.21 8.47 -12.06
N ALA A 119 12.08 9.25 -11.44
CA ALA A 119 12.28 10.67 -11.71
C ALA A 119 13.75 11.03 -11.59
N PHE A 120 14.25 11.85 -12.51
CA PHE A 120 15.62 12.37 -12.50
C PHE A 120 16.72 11.28 -12.37
N GLY A 121 16.49 10.09 -12.99
CA GLY A 121 17.44 8.96 -12.91
C GLY A 121 17.31 8.11 -11.65
N VAL A 122 16.38 8.43 -10.74
CA VAL A 122 16.04 7.61 -9.57
C VAL A 122 14.85 6.73 -9.90
N SER A 123 14.97 5.41 -9.70
CA SER A 123 13.89 4.44 -9.89
C SER A 123 13.04 4.34 -8.61
N PHE A 124 11.72 4.34 -8.77
CA PHE A 124 10.77 4.10 -7.71
C PHE A 124 10.08 2.74 -7.92
N PRO A 125 10.59 1.67 -7.31
CA PRO A 125 9.96 0.36 -7.42
C PRO A 125 8.60 0.33 -6.71
N PRO A 126 7.67 -0.54 -7.14
CA PRO A 126 6.43 -0.75 -6.41
C PRO A 126 6.73 -1.27 -5.00
N LEU A 127 5.95 -0.81 -4.05
CA LEU A 127 6.02 -1.24 -2.65
C LEU A 127 4.92 -2.26 -2.38
N SER A 128 5.19 -3.21 -1.51
CA SER A 128 4.22 -4.23 -1.10
C SER A 128 4.10 -4.29 0.41
N HIS A 129 2.88 -4.54 0.88
CA HIS A 129 2.57 -4.77 2.28
C HIS A 129 1.67 -5.99 2.40
N GLU A 130 1.92 -6.84 3.39
CA GLU A 130 1.15 -8.06 3.63
C GLU A 130 0.66 -8.06 5.08
N GLU A 131 -0.61 -8.38 5.26
CA GLU A 131 -1.23 -8.60 6.57
C GLU A 131 -1.85 -9.99 6.62
N ARG A 132 -1.80 -10.62 7.80
CA ARG A 132 -2.32 -11.97 8.03
C ARG A 132 -3.20 -11.99 9.26
N MET A 133 -4.30 -12.72 9.18
CA MET A 133 -5.21 -12.94 10.28
C MET A 133 -5.71 -14.38 10.30
N SER A 134 -5.58 -15.03 11.46
CA SER A 134 -6.08 -16.39 11.67
C SER A 134 -7.42 -16.34 12.38
N VAL A 135 -8.37 -17.11 11.88
CA VAL A 135 -9.70 -17.27 12.46
C VAL A 135 -10.00 -18.75 12.69
N SER A 136 -10.87 -19.06 13.65
CA SER A 136 -11.30 -20.41 13.90
C SER A 136 -12.11 -20.94 12.71
N ALA A 137 -11.78 -22.14 12.24
CA ALA A 137 -12.52 -22.85 11.22
C ALA A 137 -13.90 -23.37 11.72
N TYR A 138 -14.07 -23.44 13.03
CA TYR A 138 -15.31 -23.89 13.65
C TYR A 138 -16.28 -22.72 13.76
N LYS A 139 -17.44 -22.85 13.13
CA LYS A 139 -18.56 -21.93 13.39
C LYS A 139 -18.91 -22.05 14.88
N PRO A 140 -19.14 -20.96 15.60
CA PRO A 140 -19.72 -21.05 16.93
C PRO A 140 -21.05 -21.77 16.78
N GLY A 141 -21.11 -23.01 17.24
CA GLY A 141 -22.34 -23.79 17.26
C GLY A 141 -23.36 -23.05 18.10
N LEU A 142 -24.54 -22.76 17.56
CA LEU A 142 -25.70 -22.45 18.35
C LEU A 142 -25.97 -23.70 19.19
N VAL A 143 -25.52 -23.70 20.43
CA VAL A 143 -25.94 -24.71 21.42
C VAL A 143 -27.28 -24.21 21.95
N PHE A 144 -28.34 -24.85 21.50
CA PHE A 144 -29.67 -24.71 22.07
C PHE A 144 -29.82 -25.65 23.27
#